data_c188dec920cbd06fe5dd6b9a29975b57
#
_entry.id   c188dec920cbd06fe5dd6b9a29975b57
#
_cell.length_a   1.000
_cell.length_b   1.000
_cell.length_c   1.000
_cell.angle_alpha   90.00
_cell.angle_beta   90.00
_cell.angle_gamma   90.00
#
_symmetry.space_group_name_H-M   'P 1'
#
loop_
_entity.id
_entity.type
_entity.pdbx_description
1 polymer ?
#
loop_
_entity_poly.entity_id
_entity_poly.type
_entity_poly.pdbx_seq_one_letter_code
_entity_poly.pdbx_strand_id
1 'polypeptide(L)'
;MYKRQTKSYASVFDGTGLVDWLREQGVDRVTLVGYMTNNCILGTAVTAEPLGIAVEVLSDATGAIHISNSAGSVPAQQVHETLMAVLNSNLAAVATTDAWVESVSSGAELTGSDLGSSAMQGRAEH
;
A
#
# COMPACT_ATOMS: atom_id res chain seq x y z
N MET A 1 12.36 -9.25 -14.68
CA MET A 1 13.70 -8.72 -14.34
C MET A 1 13.76 -8.47 -12.84
N TYR A 2 14.85 -8.86 -12.18
CA TYR A 2 15.05 -8.64 -10.74
C TYR A 2 15.94 -7.41 -10.53
N LYS A 3 15.45 -6.44 -9.74
CA LYS A 3 16.21 -5.25 -9.35
C LYS A 3 16.27 -5.17 -7.82
N ARG A 4 17.49 -5.22 -7.27
CA ARG A 4 17.74 -5.02 -5.84
C ARG A 4 18.37 -3.65 -5.63
N GLN A 5 17.82 -2.88 -4.69
CA GLN A 5 18.38 -1.59 -4.32
C GLN A 5 18.27 -1.36 -2.81
N THR A 6 19.17 -0.54 -2.29
CA THR A 6 19.15 -0.09 -0.90
C THR A 6 18.38 1.22 -0.82
N LYS A 7 17.54 1.34 0.19
CA LYS A 7 16.80 2.58 0.51
C LYS A 7 17.15 3.05 1.93
N SER A 8 17.14 4.36 2.13
CA SER A 8 17.41 4.99 3.42
C SER A 8 16.16 5.63 4.05
N TYR A 9 15.07 5.73 3.30
CA TYR A 9 13.80 6.32 3.72
C TYR A 9 12.69 5.26 3.75
N ALA A 10 11.54 5.58 4.33
CA ALA A 10 10.38 4.69 4.37
C ALA A 10 9.92 4.32 2.95
N SER A 11 9.74 5.30 2.09
CA SER A 11 9.38 5.10 0.69
C SER A 11 10.50 4.42 -0.10
N VAL A 12 10.13 3.48 -0.96
CA VAL A 12 11.03 2.84 -1.92
C VAL A 12 11.45 3.80 -3.04
N PHE A 13 10.74 4.88 -3.24
CA PHE A 13 11.01 5.87 -4.30
C PHE A 13 12.00 6.95 -3.87
N ASP A 14 12.02 7.30 -2.58
CA ASP A 14 12.82 8.40 -2.07
C ASP A 14 14.31 8.04 -2.01
N GLY A 15 15.13 8.84 -2.68
CA GLY A 15 16.58 8.64 -2.73
C GLY A 15 17.02 7.39 -3.49
N THR A 16 16.16 6.85 -4.37
CA THR A 16 16.47 5.69 -5.23
C THR A 16 16.25 6.02 -6.70
N GLY A 17 16.80 5.25 -7.60
CA GLY A 17 16.54 5.35 -9.05
C GLY A 17 15.34 4.52 -9.50
N LEU A 18 14.41 4.13 -8.58
CA LEU A 18 13.34 3.20 -8.93
C LEU A 18 12.30 3.84 -9.86
N VAL A 19 11.92 5.09 -9.60
CA VAL A 19 10.91 5.80 -10.41
C VAL A 19 11.35 5.91 -11.87
N ASP A 20 12.59 6.32 -12.11
CA ASP A 20 13.12 6.45 -13.46
C ASP A 20 13.18 5.10 -14.16
N TRP A 21 13.62 4.07 -13.44
CA TRP A 21 13.65 2.71 -13.97
C TRP A 21 12.24 2.19 -14.32
N LEU A 22 11.21 2.42 -13.49
CA LEU A 22 9.83 2.03 -13.77
C LEU A 22 9.31 2.75 -15.03
N ARG A 23 9.59 4.04 -15.16
CA ARG A 23 9.22 4.83 -16.34
C ARG A 23 9.90 4.33 -17.61
N GLU A 24 11.18 3.99 -17.55
CA GLU A 24 11.91 3.38 -18.67
C GLU A 24 11.32 2.03 -19.09
N GLN A 25 10.75 1.27 -18.14
CA GLN A 25 10.08 0.00 -18.43
C GLN A 25 8.61 0.16 -18.84
N GLY A 26 8.07 1.39 -18.85
CA GLY A 26 6.66 1.64 -19.13
C GLY A 26 5.72 1.11 -18.04
N VAL A 27 6.18 1.02 -16.79
CA VAL A 27 5.43 0.52 -15.64
C VAL A 27 4.89 1.70 -14.84
N ASP A 28 3.59 1.75 -14.68
CA ASP A 28 2.84 2.79 -13.95
C ASP A 28 2.08 2.25 -12.72
N ARG A 29 2.23 0.96 -12.43
CA ARG A 29 1.58 0.28 -11.30
C ARG A 29 2.57 -0.62 -10.57
N VAL A 30 2.48 -0.64 -9.24
CA VAL A 30 3.30 -1.50 -8.38
C VAL A 30 2.44 -2.22 -7.36
N THR A 31 2.74 -3.48 -7.11
CA THR A 31 2.13 -4.28 -6.04
C THR A 31 3.10 -4.38 -4.87
N LEU A 32 2.68 -3.93 -3.70
CA LEU A 32 3.50 -3.91 -2.49
C LEU A 32 3.23 -5.13 -1.61
N VAL A 33 4.31 -5.78 -1.23
CA VAL A 33 4.34 -6.87 -0.24
C VAL A 33 5.49 -6.64 0.73
N GLY A 34 5.47 -7.30 1.87
CA GLY A 34 6.56 -7.29 2.84
C GLY A 34 6.23 -6.51 4.11
N TYR A 35 7.21 -5.89 4.71
CA TYR A 35 7.20 -5.41 6.09
C TYR A 35 7.92 -4.06 6.21
N MET A 36 7.39 -3.06 6.89
CA MET A 36 6.21 -2.99 7.78
C MET A 36 5.09 -2.20 7.11
N THR A 37 3.84 -2.62 7.34
CA THR A 37 2.65 -1.88 6.90
C THR A 37 2.68 -0.43 7.39
N ASN A 38 3.02 -0.21 8.66
CA ASN A 38 3.05 1.10 9.32
C ASN A 38 4.28 1.98 8.98
N ASN A 39 5.16 1.55 8.10
CA ASN A 39 6.32 2.33 7.69
C ASN A 39 6.56 2.26 6.18
N CYS A 40 7.20 1.20 5.69
CA CYS A 40 7.62 1.14 4.28
C CYS A 40 6.45 1.02 3.31
N ILE A 41 5.40 0.28 3.65
CA ILE A 41 4.20 0.15 2.81
C ILE A 41 3.46 1.49 2.75
N LEU A 42 3.11 2.06 3.92
CA LEU A 42 2.45 3.36 4.00
C LEU A 42 3.25 4.47 3.32
N GLY A 43 4.54 4.58 3.63
CA GLY A 43 5.41 5.62 3.07
C GLY A 43 5.53 5.52 1.55
N THR A 44 5.62 4.31 1.00
CA THR A 44 5.67 4.10 -0.45
C THR A 44 4.34 4.46 -1.11
N ALA A 45 3.20 4.06 -0.54
CA ALA A 45 1.87 4.37 -1.08
C ALA A 45 1.62 5.89 -1.13
N VAL A 46 1.94 6.61 -0.05
CA VAL A 46 1.81 8.08 0.01
C VAL A 46 2.70 8.77 -1.04
N THR A 47 3.94 8.32 -1.19
CA THR A 47 4.88 8.93 -2.15
C THR A 47 4.53 8.60 -3.60
N ALA A 48 3.87 7.48 -3.87
CA ALA A 48 3.45 7.07 -5.21
C ALA A 48 2.43 8.01 -5.83
N GLU A 49 1.53 8.59 -5.03
CA GLU A 49 0.43 9.44 -5.50
C GLU A 49 0.93 10.62 -6.36
N PRO A 50 1.82 11.51 -5.89
CA PRO A 50 2.31 12.62 -6.69
C PRO A 50 3.21 12.17 -7.86
N LEU A 51 3.69 10.94 -7.86
CA LEU A 51 4.50 10.38 -8.95
C LEU A 51 3.64 9.79 -10.08
N GLY A 52 2.32 9.69 -9.88
CA GLY A 52 1.38 9.09 -10.82
C GLY A 52 1.54 7.56 -10.95
N ILE A 53 2.05 6.91 -9.90
CA ILE A 53 2.22 5.45 -9.84
C ILE A 53 1.04 4.87 -9.05
N ALA A 54 0.25 4.00 -9.68
CA ALA A 54 -0.81 3.27 -9.02
C ALA A 54 -0.22 2.21 -8.05
N VAL A 55 -0.85 2.06 -6.88
CA VAL A 55 -0.40 1.13 -5.86
C VAL A 55 -1.46 0.08 -5.57
N GLU A 56 -1.03 -1.16 -5.50
CA GLU A 56 -1.77 -2.28 -4.93
C GLU A 56 -1.06 -2.75 -3.66
N VAL A 57 -1.81 -3.17 -2.64
CA VAL A 57 -1.25 -3.70 -1.39
C VAL A 57 -1.89 -5.04 -1.08
N LEU A 58 -1.08 -6.07 -0.88
CA LEU A 58 -1.58 -7.39 -0.50
C LEU A 58 -1.69 -7.49 1.03
N SER A 59 -2.91 -7.51 1.54
CA SER A 59 -3.20 -7.46 2.96
C SER A 59 -2.68 -8.66 3.75
N ASP A 60 -2.66 -9.83 3.13
CA ASP A 60 -2.17 -11.09 3.71
C ASP A 60 -0.68 -11.35 3.43
N ALA A 61 -0.02 -10.48 2.64
CA ALA A 61 1.41 -10.53 2.36
C ALA A 61 2.18 -9.31 2.91
N THR A 62 1.55 -8.53 3.78
CA THR A 62 2.15 -7.41 4.53
C THR A 62 1.87 -7.57 6.02
N GLY A 63 2.62 -6.87 6.87
CA GLY A 63 2.44 -6.97 8.31
C GLY A 63 2.91 -5.73 9.06
N ALA A 64 2.33 -5.49 10.23
CA ALA A 64 2.66 -4.40 11.13
C ALA A 64 3.34 -4.89 12.42
N ILE A 65 3.73 -3.95 13.27
CA ILE A 65 4.26 -4.21 14.61
C ILE A 65 3.30 -3.70 15.69
N HIS A 66 3.44 -4.20 16.92
CA HIS A 66 2.87 -3.55 18.09
C HIS A 66 3.55 -2.19 18.29
N ILE A 67 2.77 -1.15 18.52
CA ILE A 67 3.27 0.21 18.75
C ILE A 67 2.81 0.70 20.10
N SER A 68 3.74 1.18 20.95
CA SER A 68 3.43 1.82 22.21
C SER A 68 4.40 2.97 22.47
N ASN A 69 3.86 4.15 22.78
CA ASN A 69 4.61 5.36 23.11
C ASN A 69 3.70 6.35 23.87
N SER A 70 4.19 7.56 24.14
CA SER A 70 3.42 8.59 24.88
C SER A 70 2.11 9.03 24.20
N ALA A 71 1.92 8.75 22.92
CA ALA A 71 0.70 9.09 22.20
C ALA A 71 -0.36 7.98 22.25
N GLY A 72 0.02 6.74 22.55
CA GLY A 72 -0.91 5.62 22.63
C GLY A 72 -0.25 4.25 22.53
N SER A 73 -1.09 3.23 22.61
CA SER A 73 -0.67 1.83 22.52
C SER A 73 -1.66 1.04 21.66
N VAL A 74 -1.15 0.40 20.61
CA VAL A 74 -1.98 -0.31 19.63
C VAL A 74 -1.33 -1.64 19.24
N PRO A 75 -2.06 -2.77 19.29
CA PRO A 75 -1.53 -4.06 18.85
C PRO A 75 -1.33 -4.11 17.32
N ALA A 76 -0.39 -4.93 16.87
CA ALA A 76 -0.01 -5.05 15.45
C ALA A 76 -1.20 -5.31 14.53
N GLN A 77 -2.12 -6.19 14.93
CA GLN A 77 -3.30 -6.49 14.15
C GLN A 77 -4.16 -5.25 13.91
N GLN A 78 -4.44 -4.48 14.95
CA GLN A 78 -5.24 -3.26 14.84
C GLN A 78 -4.53 -2.18 14.02
N VAL A 79 -3.21 -2.04 14.16
CA VAL A 79 -2.40 -1.16 13.30
C VAL A 79 -2.56 -1.56 11.83
N HIS A 80 -2.42 -2.84 11.54
CA HIS A 80 -2.50 -3.37 10.18
C HIS A 80 -3.89 -3.16 9.57
N GLU A 81 -4.95 -3.61 10.25
CA GLU A 81 -6.33 -3.49 9.77
C GLU A 81 -6.75 -2.03 9.55
N THR A 82 -6.38 -1.14 10.47
CA THR A 82 -6.62 0.30 10.33
C THR A 82 -5.92 0.86 9.09
N LEU A 83 -4.66 0.51 8.88
CA LEU A 83 -3.90 0.99 7.73
C LEU A 83 -4.39 0.39 6.40
N MET A 84 -4.87 -0.85 6.39
CA MET A 84 -5.51 -1.41 5.19
C MET A 84 -6.76 -0.61 4.81
N ALA A 85 -7.62 -0.26 5.77
CA ALA A 85 -8.78 0.58 5.52
C ALA A 85 -8.39 1.99 5.03
N VAL A 86 -7.38 2.62 5.65
CA VAL A 86 -6.86 3.94 5.25
C VAL A 86 -6.28 3.90 3.83
N LEU A 87 -5.44 2.92 3.53
CA LEU A 87 -4.83 2.76 2.20
C LEU A 87 -5.90 2.55 1.13
N ASN A 88 -6.88 1.67 1.38
CA ASN A 88 -7.93 1.37 0.42
C ASN A 88 -8.91 2.53 0.19
N SER A 89 -8.99 3.47 1.14
CA SER A 89 -9.88 4.62 1.00
C SER A 89 -9.38 5.69 0.03
N ASN A 90 -8.07 5.74 -0.28
CA ASN A 90 -7.53 6.82 -1.10
C ASN A 90 -6.21 6.50 -1.83
N LEU A 91 -5.32 5.70 -1.23
CA LEU A 91 -3.91 5.63 -1.63
C LEU A 91 -3.55 4.37 -2.43
N ALA A 92 -4.33 3.30 -2.31
CA ALA A 92 -4.02 2.01 -2.93
C ALA A 92 -5.28 1.17 -3.15
N ALA A 93 -5.20 0.19 -4.04
CA ALA A 93 -6.15 -0.92 -4.08
C ALA A 93 -5.65 -2.02 -3.13
N VAL A 94 -6.40 -2.32 -2.07
CA VAL A 94 -6.05 -3.37 -1.11
C VAL A 94 -6.79 -4.66 -1.45
N ALA A 95 -6.05 -5.75 -1.55
CA ALA A 95 -6.61 -7.07 -1.87
C ALA A 95 -5.88 -8.18 -1.10
N THR A 96 -6.45 -9.37 -1.09
CA THR A 96 -5.73 -10.59 -0.68
C THR A 96 -4.84 -11.08 -1.83
N THR A 97 -3.86 -11.91 -1.54
CA THR A 97 -3.03 -12.55 -2.56
C THR A 97 -3.87 -13.34 -3.57
N ASP A 98 -4.88 -14.09 -3.11
CA ASP A 98 -5.76 -14.85 -4.00
C ASP A 98 -6.55 -13.94 -4.95
N ALA A 99 -7.14 -12.86 -4.44
CA ALA A 99 -7.84 -11.88 -5.27
C ALA A 99 -6.91 -11.20 -6.30
N TRP A 100 -5.68 -10.93 -5.92
CA TRP A 100 -4.68 -10.37 -6.82
C TRP A 100 -4.29 -11.36 -7.93
N VAL A 101 -4.07 -12.64 -7.58
CA VAL A 101 -3.78 -13.71 -8.57
C VAL A 101 -4.93 -13.86 -9.56
N GLU A 102 -6.18 -13.82 -9.10
CA GLU A 102 -7.36 -13.84 -9.97
C GLU A 102 -7.41 -12.63 -10.90
N SER A 103 -7.18 -11.44 -10.38
CA SER A 103 -7.10 -10.18 -11.14
C SER A 103 -6.05 -10.27 -12.26
N VAL A 104 -4.83 -10.67 -11.93
CA VAL A 104 -3.74 -10.83 -12.91
C VAL A 104 -4.09 -11.88 -13.95
N SER A 105 -4.69 -13.01 -13.55
CA SER A 105 -5.03 -14.12 -14.45
C SER A 105 -6.17 -13.78 -15.41
N SER A 106 -7.13 -12.97 -14.96
CA SER A 106 -8.29 -12.55 -15.78
C SER A 106 -8.01 -11.27 -16.58
N GLY A 107 -6.94 -10.56 -16.28
CA GLY A 107 -6.66 -9.23 -16.84
C GLY A 107 -7.55 -8.11 -16.28
N ALA A 108 -8.30 -8.37 -15.21
CA ALA A 108 -9.08 -7.37 -14.51
C ALA A 108 -8.18 -6.52 -13.60
N GLU A 109 -8.48 -5.24 -13.46
CA GLU A 109 -7.75 -4.37 -12.53
C GLU A 109 -8.35 -4.43 -11.13
N LEU A 110 -7.49 -4.44 -10.11
CA LEU A 110 -7.91 -4.20 -8.74
C LEU A 110 -8.29 -2.72 -8.58
N THR A 111 -9.39 -2.48 -7.91
CA THR A 111 -9.86 -1.11 -7.60
C THR A 111 -9.96 -0.93 -6.10
N GLY A 112 -9.41 0.18 -5.61
CA GLY A 112 -9.65 0.66 -4.25
C GLY A 112 -11.03 1.32 -4.12
N SER A 113 -11.33 1.77 -2.92
CA SER A 113 -12.46 2.68 -2.66
C SER A 113 -12.04 4.13 -2.98
N ASP A 114 -12.87 5.07 -2.63
CA ASP A 114 -12.55 6.49 -2.58
C ASP A 114 -12.86 7.05 -1.19
N LEU A 115 -12.32 8.22 -0.89
CA LEU A 115 -12.44 8.83 0.43
C LEU A 115 -13.89 9.17 0.79
N GLY A 116 -14.67 9.64 -0.19
CA GLY A 116 -16.07 10.00 0.01
C GLY A 116 -16.95 8.79 0.32
N SER A 117 -16.84 7.75 -0.50
CA SER A 117 -17.57 6.48 -0.31
C SER A 117 -17.20 5.82 1.02
N SER A 118 -15.90 5.75 1.34
CA SER A 118 -15.42 5.18 2.60
C SER A 118 -15.93 5.96 3.82
N ALA A 119 -15.96 7.29 3.76
CA ALA A 119 -16.49 8.11 4.84
C ALA A 119 -18.00 7.97 5.02
N MET A 120 -18.76 7.85 3.92
CA MET A 120 -20.21 7.60 3.98
C MET A 120 -20.54 6.24 4.57
N GLN A 121 -19.83 5.20 4.14
CA GLN A 121 -19.99 3.85 4.68
C GLN A 121 -19.62 3.81 6.17
N GLY A 122 -18.49 4.37 6.57
CA GLY A 122 -18.06 4.44 7.97
C GLY A 122 -19.09 5.15 8.87
N ARG A 123 -19.71 6.25 8.40
CA ARG A 123 -20.79 6.92 9.13
C ARG A 123 -22.04 6.06 9.29
N ALA A 124 -22.34 5.19 8.33
CA ALA A 124 -23.49 4.30 8.40
C ALA A 124 -23.28 3.11 9.35
N GLU A 125 -22.02 2.72 9.58
CA GLU A 125 -21.64 1.57 10.41
C GLU A 125 -21.33 1.94 11.87
N HIS A 126 -21.06 3.23 12.16
CA HIS A 126 -20.64 3.76 13.47
C HIS A 126 -21.42 5.02 13.85
#